data_41a72415128573dcd491ae025a7c53c7
#
_entry.id   41a72415128573dcd491ae025a7c53c7
#
_cell.length_a   1.000
_cell.length_b   1.000
_cell.length_c   1.000
_cell.angle_alpha   90.00
_cell.angle_beta   90.00
_cell.angle_gamma   90.00
#
_symmetry.space_group_name_H-M   'P 1'
#
loop_
_entity.id
_entity.type
_entity.pdbx_description
1 polymer ?
#
loop_
_entity_poly.entity_id
_entity_poly.type
_entity_poly.pdbx_seq_one_letter_code
_entity_poly.pdbx_strand_id
1 'polypeptide(L)'
;MLVDLTVLPGPAAVAVQCLGLHTSVTSAHAWLQQRSGAALIPAHCEPLPRGRYRVVFHSPIDLGPNATPREVAQACWDSFEPIVRAKPGPWLWMYKHWRYLPKNPDRPYPFYSGLNGKFERMLAQK
;
A
#
# COMPACT_ATOMS: atom_id res chain seq x y z
N MET A 1 -5.15 -10.71 -3.11
CA MET A 1 -5.16 -10.09 -1.75
C MET A 1 -5.27 -8.59 -1.93
N LEU A 2 -6.08 -7.91 -1.10
CA LEU A 2 -6.18 -6.44 -1.11
C LEU A 2 -4.98 -5.87 -0.36
N VAL A 3 -4.19 -5.02 -1.01
CA VAL A 3 -2.96 -4.42 -0.45
C VAL A 3 -3.13 -2.93 -0.14
N ASP A 4 -4.22 -2.33 -0.59
CA ASP A 4 -4.53 -0.91 -0.45
C ASP A 4 -5.20 -0.54 0.88
N LEU A 5 -5.36 -1.50 1.79
CA LEU A 5 -5.96 -1.26 3.10
C LEU A 5 -4.91 -0.96 4.16
N THR A 6 -5.15 0.08 4.95
CA THR A 6 -4.36 0.39 6.14
C THR A 6 -4.61 -0.65 7.22
N VAL A 7 -3.54 -1.18 7.80
CA VAL A 7 -3.59 -2.11 8.92
C VAL A 7 -3.02 -1.49 10.19
N LEU A 8 -3.36 -2.08 11.33
CA LEU A 8 -2.79 -1.67 12.62
C LEU A 8 -1.26 -1.88 12.61
N PRO A 9 -0.46 -0.86 13.00
CA PRO A 9 0.99 -1.00 13.10
C PRO A 9 1.41 -2.14 14.03
N GLY A 10 2.25 -3.05 13.53
CA GLY A 10 2.66 -4.25 14.25
C GLY A 10 3.61 -5.14 13.44
N PRO A 11 3.94 -6.34 13.92
CA PRO A 11 4.94 -7.21 13.30
C PRO A 11 4.61 -7.66 11.87
N ALA A 12 3.34 -7.73 11.51
CA ALA A 12 2.87 -8.12 10.17
C ALA A 12 2.55 -6.91 9.28
N ALA A 13 3.03 -5.72 9.64
CA ALA A 13 2.80 -4.49 8.93
C ALA A 13 4.12 -3.79 8.58
N VAL A 14 4.12 -3.03 7.50
CA VAL A 14 5.23 -2.18 7.07
C VAL A 14 4.71 -0.79 6.73
N ALA A 15 5.58 0.20 6.88
CA ALA A 15 5.29 1.57 6.46
C ALA A 15 5.69 1.75 5.00
N VAL A 16 4.75 2.22 4.18
CA VAL A 16 4.99 2.59 2.77
C VAL A 16 4.57 4.02 2.53
N GLN A 17 5.08 4.61 1.47
CA GLN A 17 4.62 5.91 0.99
C GLN A 17 3.53 5.72 -0.07
N CYS A 18 2.43 6.45 0.07
CA CYS A 18 1.29 6.42 -0.82
C CYS A 18 0.78 7.84 -1.04
N LEU A 19 0.73 8.28 -2.28
CA LEU A 19 0.34 9.64 -2.67
C LEU A 19 1.09 10.75 -1.92
N GLY A 20 2.35 10.47 -1.55
CA GLY A 20 3.22 11.40 -0.83
C GLY A 20 3.08 11.40 0.68
N LEU A 21 2.26 10.52 1.27
CA LEU A 21 2.11 10.34 2.72
C LEU A 21 2.43 8.91 3.12
N HIS A 22 2.98 8.72 4.32
CA HIS A 22 3.22 7.39 4.85
C HIS A 22 1.93 6.75 5.39
N THR A 23 1.79 5.45 5.16
CA THR A 23 0.70 4.63 5.69
C THR A 23 1.20 3.27 6.14
N SER A 24 0.44 2.58 6.99
CA SER A 24 0.74 1.24 7.48
C SER A 24 -0.03 0.20 6.68
N VAL A 25 0.66 -0.69 5.99
CA VAL A 25 0.06 -1.74 5.17
C VAL A 25 0.52 -3.13 5.60
N THR A 26 -0.21 -4.17 5.20
CA THR A 26 0.19 -5.55 5.48
C THR A 26 1.46 -5.95 4.72
N SER A 27 2.33 -6.73 5.37
CA SER A 27 3.46 -7.40 4.72
C SER A 27 3.15 -8.82 4.25
N ALA A 28 1.91 -9.29 4.40
CA ALA A 28 1.53 -10.68 4.15
C ALA A 28 1.80 -11.15 2.71
N HIS A 29 1.63 -10.27 1.71
CA HIS A 29 1.93 -10.60 0.31
C HIS A 29 3.42 -10.83 0.07
N ALA A 30 4.29 -10.02 0.69
CA ALA A 30 5.74 -10.22 0.63
C ALA A 30 6.15 -11.54 1.29
N TRP A 31 5.58 -11.83 2.46
CA TRP A 31 5.83 -13.08 3.17
C TRP A 31 5.37 -14.31 2.37
N LEU A 32 4.19 -14.25 1.75
CA LEU A 32 3.68 -15.32 0.90
C LEU A 32 4.58 -15.54 -0.32
N GLN A 33 4.97 -14.47 -1.01
CA GLN A 33 5.88 -14.55 -2.13
C GLN A 33 7.21 -15.21 -1.76
N GLN A 34 7.85 -14.75 -0.67
CA GLN A 34 9.13 -15.28 -0.22
C GLN A 34 9.07 -16.77 0.14
N ARG A 35 7.96 -17.25 0.71
CA ARG A 35 7.82 -18.66 1.10
C ARG A 35 7.41 -19.59 -0.03
N SER A 36 6.64 -19.11 -0.97
CA SER A 36 6.08 -19.94 -2.05
C SER A 36 6.83 -19.80 -3.38
N GLY A 37 7.64 -18.76 -3.55
CA GLY A 37 8.21 -18.38 -4.84
C GLY A 37 7.18 -17.91 -5.86
N ALA A 38 5.92 -17.67 -5.44
CA ALA A 38 4.85 -17.24 -6.34
C ALA A 38 5.12 -15.84 -6.90
N ALA A 39 4.77 -15.62 -8.17
CA ALA A 39 4.85 -14.31 -8.78
C ALA A 39 3.87 -13.34 -8.13
N LEU A 40 4.31 -12.11 -7.89
CA LEU A 40 3.49 -11.02 -7.38
C LEU A 40 3.00 -10.17 -8.56
N ILE A 41 1.73 -10.34 -8.93
CA ILE A 41 1.12 -9.67 -10.07
C ILE A 41 0.10 -8.65 -9.56
N PRO A 42 0.38 -7.33 -9.68
CA PRO A 42 -0.60 -6.30 -9.35
C PRO A 42 -1.81 -6.39 -10.29
N ALA A 43 -2.99 -6.15 -9.73
CA ALA A 43 -4.22 -6.08 -10.52
C ALA A 43 -5.16 -5.03 -9.95
N HIS A 44 -5.94 -4.39 -10.80
CA HIS A 44 -6.99 -3.46 -10.40
C HIS A 44 -8.27 -3.66 -11.20
N CYS A 45 -9.38 -3.12 -10.68
CA CYS A 45 -10.67 -3.13 -11.36
C CYS A 45 -10.99 -1.76 -11.91
N GLU A 46 -11.38 -1.70 -13.18
CA GLU A 46 -11.91 -0.51 -13.81
C GLU A 46 -13.43 -0.62 -13.98
N PRO A 47 -14.20 0.37 -13.52
CA PRO A 47 -15.64 0.39 -13.78
C PRO A 47 -15.89 0.67 -15.27
N LEU A 48 -16.84 -0.05 -15.84
CA LEU A 48 -17.34 0.11 -17.20
C LEU A 48 -18.82 0.49 -17.20
N PRO A 49 -19.36 1.04 -18.29
CA PRO A 49 -20.79 1.33 -18.41
C PRO A 49 -21.67 0.11 -18.10
N ARG A 50 -22.90 0.37 -17.62
CA ARG A 50 -23.92 -0.63 -17.31
C ARG A 50 -23.49 -1.61 -16.19
N GLY A 51 -22.77 -1.13 -15.18
CA GLY A 51 -22.40 -1.93 -13.99
C GLY A 51 -21.40 -3.07 -14.25
N ARG A 52 -20.69 -3.04 -15.37
CA ARG A 52 -19.62 -4.00 -15.67
C ARG A 52 -18.29 -3.53 -15.11
N TYR A 53 -17.37 -4.45 -14.96
CA TYR A 53 -15.99 -4.20 -14.53
C TYR A 53 -15.02 -4.92 -15.44
N ARG A 54 -13.83 -4.32 -15.60
CA ARG A 54 -12.68 -4.96 -16.24
C ARG A 54 -11.60 -5.13 -15.19
N VAL A 55 -11.07 -6.35 -15.07
CA VAL A 55 -9.88 -6.61 -14.27
C VAL A 55 -8.66 -6.45 -15.17
N VAL A 56 -7.72 -5.62 -14.77
CA VAL A 56 -6.47 -5.37 -15.49
C VAL A 56 -5.33 -5.94 -14.65
N PHE A 57 -4.55 -6.85 -15.24
CA PHE A 57 -3.32 -7.38 -14.64
C PHE A 57 -2.11 -6.62 -15.19
N HIS A 58 -1.19 -6.29 -14.33
CA HIS A 58 0.06 -5.60 -14.66
C HIS A 58 1.22 -6.59 -14.76
N SER A 59 2.39 -6.09 -15.16
CA SER A 59 3.62 -6.89 -15.14
C SER A 59 3.94 -7.38 -13.72
N PRO A 60 4.48 -8.60 -13.58
CA PRO A 60 4.94 -9.08 -12.28
C PRO A 60 5.96 -8.13 -11.65
N ILE A 61 5.88 -7.97 -10.33
CA ILE A 61 6.89 -7.27 -9.54
C ILE A 61 7.99 -8.26 -9.23
N ASP A 62 9.20 -7.98 -9.70
CA ASP A 62 10.40 -8.74 -9.39
C ASP A 62 11.47 -7.79 -8.83
N LEU A 63 11.76 -7.95 -7.54
CA LEU A 63 12.79 -7.20 -6.81
C LEU A 63 13.99 -8.10 -6.44
N GLY A 64 13.99 -9.34 -6.93
CA GLY A 64 14.99 -10.32 -6.57
C GLY A 64 14.79 -10.93 -5.17
N PRO A 65 15.62 -11.94 -4.83
CA PRO A 65 15.41 -12.78 -3.65
C PRO A 65 15.70 -12.09 -2.31
N ASN A 66 16.41 -10.97 -2.31
CA ASN A 66 16.84 -10.26 -1.10
C ASN A 66 15.96 -9.06 -0.75
N ALA A 67 14.87 -8.82 -1.50
CA ALA A 67 13.98 -7.70 -1.24
C ALA A 67 13.31 -7.84 0.14
N THR A 68 13.33 -6.77 0.90
CA THR A 68 12.66 -6.72 2.20
C THR A 68 11.13 -6.67 2.02
N PRO A 69 10.35 -7.10 3.02
CA PRO A 69 8.89 -6.97 2.98
C PRO A 69 8.40 -5.55 2.72
N ARG A 70 9.16 -4.54 3.18
CA ARG A 70 8.85 -3.12 2.94
C ARG A 70 9.05 -2.75 1.48
N GLU A 71 10.17 -3.15 0.86
CA GLU A 71 10.43 -2.88 -0.56
C GLU A 71 9.38 -3.53 -1.45
N VAL A 72 9.00 -4.77 -1.15
CA VAL A 72 7.93 -5.47 -1.89
C VAL A 72 6.59 -4.74 -1.76
N ALA A 73 6.23 -4.32 -0.54
CA ALA A 73 5.00 -3.57 -0.31
C ALA A 73 5.03 -2.20 -0.98
N GLN A 74 6.17 -1.50 -0.96
CA GLN A 74 6.34 -0.22 -1.65
C GLN A 74 6.18 -0.38 -3.16
N ALA A 75 6.82 -1.38 -3.76
CA ALA A 75 6.69 -1.63 -5.19
C ALA A 75 5.23 -1.94 -5.62
N CYS A 76 4.44 -2.59 -4.77
CA CYS A 76 3.01 -2.76 -5.00
C CYS A 76 2.29 -1.40 -5.05
N TRP A 77 2.60 -0.50 -4.13
CA TRP A 77 2.02 0.85 -4.11
C TRP A 77 2.50 1.71 -5.27
N ASP A 78 3.78 1.63 -5.63
CA ASP A 78 4.36 2.34 -6.77
C ASP A 78 3.71 1.92 -8.10
N SER A 79 3.32 0.65 -8.22
CA SER A 79 2.58 0.16 -9.39
C SER A 79 1.13 0.65 -9.43
N PHE A 80 0.54 0.93 -8.29
CA PHE A 80 -0.87 1.30 -8.13
C PHE A 80 -1.09 2.83 -8.15
N GLU A 81 -0.20 3.60 -7.55
CA GLU A 81 -0.33 5.06 -7.41
C GLU A 81 -0.58 5.79 -8.73
N PRO A 82 0.11 5.50 -9.86
CA PRO A 82 -0.18 6.14 -11.15
C PRO A 82 -1.61 5.91 -11.64
N ILE A 83 -2.19 4.76 -11.34
CA ILE A 83 -3.57 4.42 -11.72
C ILE A 83 -4.55 5.31 -10.96
N VAL A 84 -4.35 5.43 -9.65
CA VAL A 84 -5.17 6.31 -8.79
C VAL A 84 -5.04 7.77 -9.21
N ARG A 85 -3.82 8.24 -9.52
CA ARG A 85 -3.60 9.62 -9.98
C ARG A 85 -4.27 9.91 -11.32
N ALA A 86 -4.24 8.96 -12.25
CA ALA A 86 -4.87 9.12 -13.56
C ALA A 86 -6.41 9.10 -13.50
N LYS A 87 -6.98 8.28 -12.62
CA LYS A 87 -8.43 8.11 -12.45
C LYS A 87 -8.79 8.02 -10.96
N PRO A 88 -8.83 9.14 -10.23
CA PRO A 88 -9.03 9.12 -8.78
C PRO A 88 -10.46 8.75 -8.36
N GLY A 89 -11.46 8.98 -9.20
CA GLY A 89 -12.87 8.80 -8.84
C GLY A 89 -13.25 7.40 -8.34
N PRO A 90 -12.80 6.31 -8.95
CA PRO A 90 -13.15 4.94 -8.52
C PRO A 90 -12.52 4.50 -7.21
N TRP A 91 -11.48 5.18 -6.69
CA TRP A 91 -10.82 4.76 -5.46
C TRP A 91 -11.65 5.13 -4.22
N LEU A 92 -11.58 4.28 -3.21
CA LEU A 92 -12.38 4.41 -2.00
C LEU A 92 -11.82 5.50 -1.06
N TRP A 93 -12.03 6.77 -1.40
CA TRP A 93 -11.55 7.93 -0.63
C TRP A 93 -12.15 8.04 0.77
N MET A 94 -13.33 7.48 1.01
CA MET A 94 -13.96 7.44 2.33
C MET A 94 -13.27 6.49 3.31
N TYR A 95 -12.42 5.59 2.84
CA TYR A 95 -11.59 4.75 3.68
C TYR A 95 -10.43 5.56 4.26
N LYS A 96 -10.18 5.41 5.56
CA LYS A 96 -9.15 6.16 6.27
C LYS A 96 -7.76 5.60 5.99
N HIS A 97 -7.21 5.83 4.79
CA HIS A 97 -5.93 5.30 4.36
C HIS A 97 -4.74 5.79 5.19
N TRP A 98 -4.78 7.03 5.69
CA TRP A 98 -3.70 7.63 6.50
C TRP A 98 -4.13 7.79 7.96
N ARG A 99 -4.47 6.69 8.62
CA ARG A 99 -4.91 6.69 10.04
C ARG A 99 -3.82 7.10 11.00
N TYR A 100 -2.57 6.89 10.62
CA TYR A 100 -1.41 7.14 11.46
C TYR A 100 -0.55 8.21 10.80
N LEU A 101 -0.13 9.22 11.59
CA LEU A 101 0.78 10.26 11.14
C LEU A 101 2.11 10.15 11.87
N PRO A 102 3.23 10.55 11.22
CA PRO A 102 4.51 10.72 11.87
C PRO A 102 4.46 11.79 12.96
N LYS A 103 5.35 11.72 13.95
CA LYS A 103 5.47 12.74 14.99
C LYS A 103 5.79 14.12 14.43
N ASN A 104 6.64 14.16 13.39
CA ASN A 104 7.01 15.38 12.67
C ASN A 104 6.71 15.19 11.18
N PRO A 105 5.47 15.37 10.75
CA PRO A 105 5.11 15.21 9.36
C PRO A 105 5.63 16.40 8.54
N ASP A 106 6.26 16.11 7.41
CA ASP A 106 6.73 17.09 6.42
C ASP A 106 5.60 17.66 5.55
N ARG A 107 4.42 17.02 5.61
CA ARG A 107 3.20 17.41 4.88
C ARG A 107 1.97 17.27 5.78
N PRO A 108 0.91 18.05 5.52
CA PRO A 108 -0.34 17.92 6.27
C PRO A 108 -0.99 16.55 6.03
N TYR A 109 -1.42 15.92 7.11
CA TYR A 109 -2.19 14.69 7.10
C TYR A 109 -3.68 14.99 7.25
N PRO A 110 -4.57 14.08 6.80
CA PRO A 110 -6.01 14.23 7.02
C PRO A 110 -6.36 14.41 8.50
N PHE A 111 -7.44 15.16 8.78
CA PHE A 111 -7.88 15.47 10.14
C PHE A 111 -8.14 14.24 11.03
N TYR A 112 -8.40 13.07 10.44
CA TYR A 112 -8.66 11.83 11.15
C TYR A 112 -7.38 11.06 11.53
N SER A 113 -6.21 11.53 11.15
CA SER A 113 -4.93 10.87 11.43
C SER A 113 -4.49 11.13 12.86
N GLY A 114 -3.93 10.11 13.51
CA GLY A 114 -3.47 10.19 14.89
C GLY A 114 -2.05 9.68 15.07
N LEU A 115 -1.38 10.15 16.11
CA LEU A 115 -0.06 9.67 16.50
C LEU A 115 -0.14 8.21 16.97
N ASN A 116 0.86 7.41 16.61
CA ASN A 116 0.97 6.03 17.04
C ASN A 116 2.44 5.63 17.21
N GLY A 117 2.84 5.28 18.43
CA GLY A 117 4.23 4.95 18.74
C GLY A 117 4.76 3.68 18.05
N LYS A 118 3.90 2.74 17.63
CA LYS A 118 4.32 1.59 16.82
C LYS A 118 4.57 2.02 15.37
N PHE A 119 3.77 2.94 14.86
CA PHE A 119 3.98 3.51 13.52
C PHE A 119 5.29 4.28 13.42
N GLU A 120 5.62 5.09 14.44
CA GLU A 120 6.93 5.76 14.53
C GLU A 120 8.10 4.77 14.43
N ARG A 121 8.03 3.67 15.18
CA ARG A 121 9.06 2.63 15.12
C ARG A 121 9.17 1.97 13.75
N MET A 122 8.04 1.78 13.06
CA MET A 122 8.03 1.25 11.69
C MET A 122 8.68 2.19 10.68
N LEU A 123 8.48 3.50 10.84
CA LEU A 123 9.13 4.51 9.98
C LEU A 123 10.64 4.55 10.17
N ALA A 124 11.13 4.31 11.40
CA ALA A 124 12.55 4.27 11.73
C ALA A 124 13.27 2.98 11.25
N GLN A 125 12.55 1.92 10.95
CA GLN A 125 13.11 0.68 10.39
C GLN A 125 13.46 0.90 8.91
N LYS A 126 14.75 0.80 8.58
CA LYS A 126 15.26 0.84 7.20
C LYS A 126 15.06 -0.50 6.50
#